data_cc40a252c2eab8e391a1350fd5d0f8b7
#
_entry.id   cc40a252c2eab8e391a1350fd5d0f8b7
#
_cell.length_a   1.000
_cell.length_b   1.000
_cell.length_c   1.000
_cell.angle_alpha   90.00
_cell.angle_beta   90.00
_cell.angle_gamma   90.00
#
_symmetry.space_group_name_H-M   'P 1'
#
loop_
_entity.id
_entity.type
_entity.pdbx_description
1 polymer ?
#
loop_
_entity_poly.entity_id
_entity_poly.type
_entity_poly.pdbx_seq_one_letter_code
_entity_poly.pdbx_strand_id
1 'polypeptide(L)'
;MTGIVDVGGGMRGVFGCGVTDFLLDNGITFDYCLGVSAGSANLASYVAKQRGRNYTYYTKYSLRPEYMSAFNFVTKHSFFDLDYVYSVLSDSDGEYPLDYKALSQSNQIYKAVATSGETGEPQYFTKNDFGQDSYEPLKASSAMPGVCKPVSIDGTDYFDGGVSDPIPVEKALADGCDHVFLILTKPIDFVKKPEMFKSAYTKVLKNYPAVIKKLNIRHETYNLSLIH
;
A
#
# COMPACT_ATOMS: atom_id res chain seq x y z
N MET A 1 -15.20 -2.49 17.20
CA MET A 1 -15.16 -2.80 15.76
C MET A 1 -14.15 -3.91 15.49
N THR A 2 -14.39 -4.72 14.47
CA THR A 2 -13.39 -5.67 13.97
C THR A 2 -12.64 -5.06 12.80
N GLY A 3 -11.31 -5.08 12.88
CA GLY A 3 -10.43 -4.52 11.86
C GLY A 3 -9.66 -5.59 11.07
N ILE A 4 -9.31 -5.29 9.82
CA ILE A 4 -8.34 -6.02 9.03
C ILE A 4 -7.22 -5.10 8.59
N VAL A 5 -5.98 -5.54 8.78
CA VAL A 5 -4.76 -4.83 8.35
C VAL A 5 -4.00 -5.71 7.38
N ASP A 6 -3.72 -5.22 6.17
CA ASP A 6 -2.82 -5.87 5.19
C ASP A 6 -1.55 -5.04 5.03
N VAL A 7 -0.42 -5.59 5.45
CA VAL A 7 0.89 -4.91 5.42
C VAL A 7 1.53 -4.88 4.02
N GLY A 8 0.93 -5.54 3.04
CA GLY A 8 1.42 -5.57 1.68
C GLY A 8 2.80 -6.23 1.52
N GLY A 9 3.69 -5.56 0.79
CA GLY A 9 5.06 -6.04 0.57
C GLY A 9 5.40 -6.31 -0.90
N GLY A 10 4.94 -5.46 -1.80
CA GLY A 10 5.12 -5.58 -3.24
C GLY A 10 4.50 -6.87 -3.77
N MET A 11 5.24 -7.64 -4.56
CA MET A 11 4.75 -8.90 -5.14
C MET A 11 4.36 -9.97 -4.10
N ARG A 12 4.87 -9.89 -2.85
CA ARG A 12 4.41 -10.79 -1.77
C ARG A 12 2.96 -10.52 -1.34
N GLY A 13 2.41 -9.37 -1.71
CA GLY A 13 1.00 -9.03 -1.51
C GLY A 13 0.02 -10.02 -2.15
N VAL A 14 0.49 -10.89 -3.07
CA VAL A 14 -0.31 -11.99 -3.62
C VAL A 14 -0.84 -12.93 -2.52
N PHE A 15 -0.13 -13.07 -1.40
CA PHE A 15 -0.62 -13.81 -0.24
C PHE A 15 -1.85 -13.12 0.37
N GLY A 16 -1.77 -11.81 0.60
CA GLY A 16 -2.91 -11.01 1.08
C GLY A 16 -4.10 -11.05 0.11
N CYS A 17 -3.82 -11.02 -1.20
CA CYS A 17 -4.85 -11.22 -2.23
C CYS A 17 -5.59 -12.56 -2.05
N GLY A 18 -4.86 -13.67 -1.84
CA GLY A 18 -5.49 -14.97 -1.58
C GLY A 18 -6.34 -14.99 -0.31
N VAL A 19 -5.88 -14.31 0.75
CA VAL A 19 -6.65 -14.17 2.00
C VAL A 19 -7.93 -13.36 1.74
N THR A 20 -7.85 -12.21 1.08
CA THR A 20 -9.03 -11.36 0.81
C THR A 20 -10.03 -12.03 -0.12
N ASP A 21 -9.57 -12.79 -1.12
CA ASP A 21 -10.44 -13.58 -1.98
C ASP A 21 -11.17 -14.69 -1.19
N PHE A 22 -10.45 -15.39 -0.29
CA PHE A 22 -11.06 -16.37 0.60
C PHE A 22 -12.12 -15.75 1.53
N LEU A 23 -11.84 -14.56 2.09
CA LEU A 23 -12.81 -13.85 2.94
C LEU A 23 -14.07 -13.49 2.15
N LEU A 24 -13.93 -13.03 0.91
CA LEU A 24 -15.07 -12.74 0.01
C LEU A 24 -15.87 -14.01 -0.31
N ASP A 25 -15.21 -15.12 -0.64
CA ASP A 25 -15.84 -16.40 -0.97
C ASP A 25 -16.67 -16.95 0.21
N ASN A 26 -16.30 -16.61 1.46
CA ASN A 26 -16.98 -17.05 2.68
C ASN A 26 -17.89 -15.97 3.30
N GLY A 27 -18.09 -14.84 2.66
CA GLY A 27 -18.93 -13.74 3.15
C GLY A 27 -18.43 -13.10 4.46
N ILE A 28 -17.14 -13.25 4.76
CA ILE A 28 -16.53 -12.67 5.97
C ILE A 28 -16.21 -11.18 5.69
N THR A 29 -16.67 -10.30 6.58
CA THR A 29 -16.51 -8.85 6.46
C THR A 29 -15.91 -8.26 7.73
N PHE A 30 -15.23 -7.12 7.59
CA PHE A 30 -14.65 -6.33 8.67
C PHE A 30 -15.22 -4.92 8.65
N ASP A 31 -15.36 -4.31 9.82
CA ASP A 31 -15.84 -2.92 9.93
C ASP A 31 -14.79 -1.91 9.44
N TYR A 32 -13.51 -2.25 9.62
CA TYR A 32 -12.36 -1.38 9.38
C TYR A 32 -11.29 -2.11 8.57
N CYS A 33 -10.83 -1.48 7.49
CA CYS A 33 -9.86 -2.02 6.54
C CYS A 33 -8.70 -1.02 6.38
N LEU A 34 -7.49 -1.38 6.79
CA LEU A 34 -6.30 -0.52 6.75
C LEU A 34 -5.18 -1.21 5.98
N GLY A 35 -4.82 -0.66 4.83
CA GLY A 35 -3.81 -1.24 3.94
C GLY A 35 -2.54 -0.43 3.83
N VAL A 36 -1.42 -1.11 3.69
CA VAL A 36 -0.08 -0.53 3.46
C VAL A 36 0.46 -1.04 2.14
N SER A 37 0.95 -0.15 1.27
CA SER A 37 1.57 -0.55 0.00
C SER A 37 0.60 -1.42 -0.83
N ALA A 38 1.06 -2.54 -1.37
CA ALA A 38 0.21 -3.51 -2.08
C ALA A 38 -1.02 -3.97 -1.27
N GLY A 39 -0.97 -3.92 0.07
CA GLY A 39 -2.08 -4.24 0.94
C GLY A 39 -3.23 -3.23 0.83
N SER A 40 -2.94 -1.96 0.52
CA SER A 40 -3.97 -0.96 0.28
C SER A 40 -4.81 -1.32 -0.95
N ALA A 41 -4.18 -1.78 -2.02
CA ALA A 41 -4.87 -2.23 -3.24
C ALA A 41 -5.67 -3.53 -3.01
N ASN A 42 -5.11 -4.48 -2.22
CA ASN A 42 -5.83 -5.69 -1.85
C ASN A 42 -7.13 -5.36 -1.11
N LEU A 43 -7.04 -4.50 -0.10
CA LEU A 43 -8.20 -4.13 0.70
C LEU A 43 -9.17 -3.21 -0.05
N ALA A 44 -8.71 -2.35 -0.98
CA ALA A 44 -9.60 -1.59 -1.85
C ALA A 44 -10.49 -2.52 -2.70
N SER A 45 -9.90 -3.53 -3.34
CA SER A 45 -10.65 -4.53 -4.11
C SER A 45 -11.56 -5.40 -3.22
N TYR A 46 -11.11 -5.74 -2.00
CA TYR A 46 -11.93 -6.45 -1.03
C TYR A 46 -13.17 -5.66 -0.61
N VAL A 47 -13.01 -4.38 -0.25
CA VAL A 47 -14.12 -3.48 0.11
C VAL A 47 -15.06 -3.27 -1.08
N ALA A 48 -14.52 -3.19 -2.30
CA ALA A 48 -15.29 -3.13 -3.54
C ALA A 48 -15.91 -4.48 -3.96
N LYS A 49 -15.69 -5.56 -3.19
CA LYS A 49 -16.18 -6.92 -3.47
C LYS A 49 -15.71 -7.49 -4.82
N GLN A 50 -14.55 -7.07 -5.29
CA GLN A 50 -13.97 -7.49 -6.57
C GLN A 50 -13.06 -8.72 -6.40
N ARG A 51 -13.67 -9.86 -6.17
CA ARG A 51 -12.98 -11.15 -6.06
C ARG A 51 -12.17 -11.45 -7.33
N GLY A 52 -10.92 -11.87 -7.17
CA GLY A 52 -10.01 -12.24 -8.25
C GLY A 52 -9.35 -11.06 -8.99
N ARG A 53 -9.76 -9.79 -8.71
CA ARG A 53 -9.15 -8.63 -9.37
C ARG A 53 -7.65 -8.57 -9.09
N ASN A 54 -7.25 -8.56 -7.84
CA ASN A 54 -5.83 -8.48 -7.46
C ASN A 54 -5.05 -9.71 -7.91
N TYR A 55 -5.65 -10.90 -7.89
CA TYR A 55 -5.02 -12.11 -8.44
C TYR A 55 -4.61 -11.93 -9.92
N THR A 56 -5.47 -11.31 -10.72
CA THR A 56 -5.16 -10.99 -12.12
C THR A 56 -4.00 -10.01 -12.22
N TYR A 57 -3.96 -8.99 -11.35
CA TYR A 57 -2.85 -8.03 -11.29
C TYR A 57 -1.52 -8.72 -10.97
N TYR A 58 -1.49 -9.58 -9.94
CA TYR A 58 -0.26 -10.28 -9.54
C TYR A 58 0.19 -11.36 -10.53
N THR A 59 -0.72 -12.02 -11.24
CA THR A 59 -0.38 -13.22 -12.04
C THR A 59 -0.33 -12.96 -13.55
N LYS A 60 -1.00 -11.92 -14.04
CA LYS A 60 -1.04 -11.59 -15.48
C LYS A 60 -0.39 -10.25 -15.76
N TYR A 61 -0.87 -9.17 -15.13
CA TYR A 61 -0.42 -7.82 -15.47
C TYR A 61 0.99 -7.53 -14.97
N SER A 62 1.38 -8.09 -13.83
CA SER A 62 2.74 -7.94 -13.30
C SER A 62 3.84 -8.53 -14.20
N LEU A 63 3.47 -9.40 -15.13
CA LEU A 63 4.39 -9.98 -16.12
C LEU A 63 4.64 -9.04 -17.32
N ARG A 64 3.90 -7.97 -17.43
CA ARG A 64 4.03 -6.98 -18.51
C ARG A 64 5.19 -6.03 -18.23
N PRO A 65 6.02 -5.70 -19.22
CA PRO A 65 7.13 -4.77 -19.05
C PRO A 65 6.67 -3.34 -18.68
N GLU A 66 5.42 -2.97 -19.03
CA GLU A 66 4.81 -1.70 -18.64
C GLU A 66 4.55 -1.64 -17.13
N TYR A 67 4.25 -2.76 -16.49
CA TYR A 67 3.99 -2.83 -15.05
C TYR A 67 5.26 -2.63 -14.24
N MET A 68 6.32 -3.37 -14.56
CA MET A 68 7.63 -3.26 -13.90
C MET A 68 8.76 -3.69 -14.83
N SER A 69 9.77 -2.85 -14.97
CA SER A 69 10.94 -3.15 -15.79
C SER A 69 12.13 -2.25 -15.47
N ALA A 70 13.34 -2.71 -15.83
CA ALA A 70 14.53 -1.87 -15.82
C ALA A 70 14.42 -0.69 -16.81
N PHE A 71 13.67 -0.86 -17.90
CA PHE A 71 13.39 0.21 -18.85
C PHE A 71 12.57 1.34 -18.22
N ASN A 72 11.52 1.01 -17.45
CA ASN A 72 10.76 1.99 -16.67
C ASN A 72 11.67 2.74 -15.69
N PHE A 73 12.59 2.01 -15.02
CA PHE A 73 13.52 2.65 -14.09
C PHE A 73 14.42 3.68 -14.77
N VAL A 74 14.93 3.36 -15.96
CA VAL A 74 15.82 4.28 -16.72
C VAL A 74 15.02 5.46 -17.30
N THR A 75 13.85 5.23 -17.86
CA THR A 75 13.07 6.25 -18.59
C THR A 75 12.13 7.06 -17.71
N LYS A 76 11.53 6.42 -16.69
CA LYS A 76 10.52 7.04 -15.81
C LYS A 76 11.03 7.30 -14.40
N HIS A 77 12.24 6.82 -14.05
CA HIS A 77 12.80 6.81 -12.69
C HIS A 77 11.91 6.07 -11.68
N SER A 78 11.18 5.07 -12.16
CA SER A 78 10.32 4.18 -11.38
C SER A 78 10.40 2.77 -11.95
N PHE A 79 10.77 1.80 -11.13
CA PHE A 79 10.81 0.39 -11.54
C PHE A 79 9.39 -0.15 -11.73
N PHE A 80 8.51 0.15 -10.78
CA PHE A 80 7.07 -0.07 -10.92
C PHE A 80 6.43 1.19 -11.50
N ASP A 81 5.66 1.04 -12.57
CA ASP A 81 4.88 2.13 -13.13
C ASP A 81 3.52 2.20 -12.41
N LEU A 82 3.45 3.06 -11.40
CA LEU A 82 2.24 3.20 -10.59
C LEU A 82 1.08 3.81 -11.38
N ASP A 83 1.37 4.63 -12.41
CA ASP A 83 0.35 5.17 -13.29
C ASP A 83 -0.23 4.07 -14.18
N TYR A 84 0.61 3.17 -14.70
CA TYR A 84 0.11 2.01 -15.43
C TYR A 84 -0.81 1.13 -14.57
N VAL A 85 -0.40 0.87 -13.32
CA VAL A 85 -1.16 0.01 -12.40
C VAL A 85 -2.45 0.64 -11.93
N TYR A 86 -2.39 1.89 -11.45
CA TYR A 86 -3.50 2.52 -10.74
C TYR A 86 -4.29 3.54 -11.58
N SER A 87 -3.85 3.84 -12.82
CA SER A 87 -4.64 4.57 -13.80
C SER A 87 -4.93 3.67 -15.01
N VAL A 88 -3.97 3.42 -15.89
CA VAL A 88 -4.22 2.73 -17.18
C VAL A 88 -5.00 1.41 -17.03
N LEU A 89 -4.72 0.62 -16.00
CA LEU A 89 -5.44 -0.64 -15.75
C LEU A 89 -6.68 -0.47 -14.87
N SER A 90 -6.70 0.54 -13.99
CA SER A 90 -7.68 0.65 -12.90
C SER A 90 -8.76 1.72 -13.12
N ASP A 91 -8.55 2.68 -14.03
CA ASP A 91 -9.55 3.68 -14.37
C ASP A 91 -10.77 3.03 -15.04
N SER A 92 -11.87 3.74 -15.11
CA SER A 92 -13.19 3.23 -15.58
C SER A 92 -13.16 2.69 -17.00
N ASP A 93 -12.24 3.16 -17.85
CA ASP A 93 -11.98 2.68 -19.20
C ASP A 93 -10.79 1.70 -19.28
N GLY A 94 -10.17 1.38 -18.13
CA GLY A 94 -9.05 0.48 -18.03
C GLY A 94 -9.41 -0.99 -18.25
N GLU A 95 -8.39 -1.83 -18.36
CA GLU A 95 -8.56 -3.27 -18.65
C GLU A 95 -9.22 -4.05 -17.50
N TYR A 96 -9.03 -3.61 -16.26
CA TYR A 96 -9.70 -4.16 -15.08
C TYR A 96 -9.96 -3.06 -14.04
N PRO A 97 -11.01 -2.26 -14.24
CA PRO A 97 -11.31 -1.11 -13.40
C PRO A 97 -11.46 -1.45 -11.92
N LEU A 98 -11.10 -0.50 -11.05
CA LEU A 98 -11.54 -0.53 -9.66
C LEU A 98 -13.00 -0.05 -9.61
N ASP A 99 -13.87 -0.84 -9.01
CA ASP A 99 -15.26 -0.41 -8.77
C ASP A 99 -15.31 0.66 -7.66
N TYR A 100 -15.00 1.90 -8.08
CA TYR A 100 -15.01 3.05 -7.17
C TYR A 100 -16.38 3.26 -6.52
N LYS A 101 -17.46 2.99 -7.24
CA LYS A 101 -18.82 3.14 -6.70
C LYS A 101 -19.03 2.18 -5.53
N ALA A 102 -18.67 0.91 -5.69
CA ALA A 102 -18.76 -0.06 -4.61
C ALA A 102 -17.82 0.28 -3.43
N LEU A 103 -16.58 0.73 -3.72
CA LEU A 103 -15.63 1.17 -2.69
C LEU A 103 -16.19 2.36 -1.90
N SER A 104 -16.63 3.42 -2.58
CA SER A 104 -17.08 4.66 -1.94
C SER A 104 -18.38 4.51 -1.16
N GLN A 105 -19.31 3.68 -1.64
CA GLN A 105 -20.61 3.43 -1.02
C GLN A 105 -20.59 2.34 0.06
N SER A 106 -19.48 1.62 0.24
CA SER A 106 -19.36 0.60 1.28
C SER A 106 -19.50 1.23 2.69
N ASN A 107 -20.16 0.53 3.61
CA ASN A 107 -20.22 0.93 5.02
C ASN A 107 -18.91 0.68 5.77
N GLN A 108 -17.99 -0.11 5.20
CA GLN A 108 -16.69 -0.39 5.79
C GLN A 108 -15.82 0.88 5.81
N ILE A 109 -15.12 1.13 6.90
CA ILE A 109 -14.08 2.15 6.96
C ILE A 109 -12.89 1.61 6.17
N TYR A 110 -12.42 2.36 5.18
CA TYR A 110 -11.23 2.00 4.41
C TYR A 110 -10.17 3.10 4.54
N LYS A 111 -8.93 2.69 4.78
CA LYS A 111 -7.77 3.57 4.82
C LYS A 111 -6.57 2.99 4.06
N ALA A 112 -5.85 3.86 3.35
CA ALA A 112 -4.55 3.57 2.74
C ALA A 112 -3.47 4.40 3.45
N VAL A 113 -2.36 3.76 3.84
CA VAL A 113 -1.26 4.44 4.52
C VAL A 113 -0.23 4.90 3.50
N ALA A 114 0.18 6.17 3.60
CA ALA A 114 1.35 6.70 2.90
C ALA A 114 2.27 7.45 3.88
N THR A 115 3.49 7.75 3.47
CA THR A 115 4.47 8.50 4.27
C THR A 115 4.65 9.90 3.67
N SER A 116 4.41 10.96 4.44
CA SER A 116 4.67 12.33 4.00
C SER A 116 6.15 12.55 3.70
N GLY A 117 6.46 13.07 2.53
CA GLY A 117 7.83 13.43 2.14
C GLY A 117 8.41 14.57 2.99
N GLU A 118 7.57 15.48 3.45
CA GLU A 118 7.97 16.64 4.24
C GLU A 118 8.28 16.28 5.69
N THR A 119 7.35 15.56 6.33
CA THR A 119 7.43 15.28 7.78
C THR A 119 7.98 13.89 8.10
N GLY A 120 7.90 12.94 7.13
CA GLY A 120 8.18 11.53 7.34
C GLY A 120 7.10 10.81 8.17
N GLU A 121 6.04 11.50 8.58
CA GLU A 121 4.96 10.89 9.37
C GLU A 121 3.95 10.16 8.47
N PRO A 122 3.22 9.16 9.03
CA PRO A 122 2.19 8.45 8.28
C PRO A 122 0.97 9.35 8.02
N GLN A 123 0.49 9.31 6.79
CA GLN A 123 -0.79 9.85 6.36
C GLN A 123 -1.74 8.69 6.09
N TYR A 124 -2.96 8.77 6.62
CA TYR A 124 -4.00 7.76 6.46
C TYR A 124 -5.11 8.31 5.56
N PHE A 125 -5.01 8.04 4.28
CA PHE A 125 -6.04 8.42 3.31
C PHE A 125 -7.28 7.55 3.48
N THR A 126 -8.44 8.20 3.45
CA THR A 126 -9.76 7.58 3.60
C THR A 126 -10.46 7.49 2.25
N LYS A 127 -11.63 6.88 2.18
CA LYS A 127 -12.44 6.84 0.94
C LYS A 127 -12.78 8.23 0.39
N ASN A 128 -12.80 9.26 1.22
CA ASN A 128 -13.10 10.63 0.81
C ASN A 128 -11.95 11.29 0.03
N ASP A 129 -10.74 10.73 0.14
CA ASP A 129 -9.55 11.20 -0.57
C ASP A 129 -9.41 10.56 -1.96
N PHE A 130 -10.39 9.71 -2.35
CA PHE A 130 -10.48 9.06 -3.65
C PHE A 130 -11.58 9.69 -4.50
N GLY A 131 -11.40 9.65 -5.81
CA GLY A 131 -12.40 10.00 -6.79
C GLY A 131 -12.54 8.91 -7.85
N GLN A 132 -13.58 9.01 -8.70
CA GLN A 132 -13.62 8.18 -9.89
C GLN A 132 -12.40 8.49 -10.76
N ASP A 133 -11.63 7.45 -11.12
CA ASP A 133 -10.40 7.55 -11.91
C ASP A 133 -9.30 8.43 -11.25
N SER A 134 -9.33 8.56 -9.92
CA SER A 134 -8.40 9.32 -9.11
C SER A 134 -7.98 8.47 -7.91
N TYR A 135 -6.93 7.66 -8.12
CA TYR A 135 -6.44 6.66 -7.15
C TYR A 135 -5.03 7.01 -6.63
N GLU A 136 -4.71 8.30 -6.57
CA GLU A 136 -3.44 8.82 -6.05
C GLU A 136 -3.08 8.28 -4.66
N PRO A 137 -4.02 8.08 -3.71
CA PRO A 137 -3.70 7.46 -2.43
C PRO A 137 -3.16 6.04 -2.53
N LEU A 138 -3.60 5.21 -3.50
CA LEU A 138 -3.04 3.88 -3.75
C LEU A 138 -1.64 3.96 -4.34
N LYS A 139 -1.42 4.90 -5.29
CA LYS A 139 -0.09 5.17 -5.85
C LYS A 139 0.86 5.61 -4.75
N ALA A 140 0.46 6.58 -3.92
CA ALA A 140 1.24 7.10 -2.79
C ALA A 140 1.62 5.98 -1.80
N SER A 141 0.63 5.17 -1.40
CA SER A 141 0.84 4.03 -0.51
C SER A 141 1.85 3.01 -1.06
N SER A 142 2.01 2.94 -2.38
CA SER A 142 2.88 1.98 -3.10
C SER A 142 4.18 2.59 -3.61
N ALA A 143 4.43 3.89 -3.40
CA ALA A 143 5.58 4.62 -3.92
C ALA A 143 6.86 4.35 -3.10
N MET A 144 7.45 3.18 -3.28
CA MET A 144 8.64 2.75 -2.52
C MET A 144 9.85 3.65 -2.81
N PRO A 145 10.45 4.27 -1.77
CA PRO A 145 11.60 5.16 -1.94
C PRO A 145 12.78 4.50 -2.65
N GLY A 146 13.35 5.20 -3.65
CA GLY A 146 14.46 4.71 -4.44
C GLY A 146 14.10 3.68 -5.52
N VAL A 147 12.86 3.19 -5.52
CA VAL A 147 12.32 2.26 -6.52
C VAL A 147 11.27 2.95 -7.38
N CYS A 148 10.48 3.84 -6.78
CA CYS A 148 9.48 4.67 -7.46
C CYS A 148 9.72 6.15 -7.14
N LYS A 149 9.20 7.02 -8.01
CA LYS A 149 9.05 8.44 -7.70
C LYS A 149 8.02 8.63 -6.56
N PRO A 150 8.14 9.71 -5.78
CA PRO A 150 7.05 10.11 -4.90
C PRO A 150 5.79 10.46 -5.72
N VAL A 151 4.65 10.37 -5.07
CA VAL A 151 3.36 10.77 -5.63
C VAL A 151 2.92 12.06 -4.96
N SER A 152 2.64 13.10 -5.76
CA SER A 152 2.20 14.39 -5.23
C SER A 152 0.69 14.42 -5.12
N ILE A 153 0.18 14.75 -3.93
CA ILE A 153 -1.25 14.97 -3.64
C ILE A 153 -1.36 16.32 -2.95
N ASP A 154 -2.11 17.24 -3.54
CA ASP A 154 -2.33 18.60 -3.02
C ASP A 154 -1.03 19.36 -2.70
N GLY A 155 0.01 19.14 -3.54
CA GLY A 155 1.31 19.81 -3.41
C GLY A 155 2.27 19.16 -2.40
N THR A 156 1.86 18.12 -1.69
CA THR A 156 2.72 17.32 -0.81
C THR A 156 3.13 16.02 -1.48
N ASP A 157 4.42 15.70 -1.44
CA ASP A 157 4.96 14.44 -1.97
C ASP A 157 4.82 13.33 -0.93
N TYR A 158 4.34 12.17 -1.38
CA TYR A 158 4.14 10.98 -0.55
C TYR A 158 4.93 9.78 -1.05
N PHE A 159 5.33 8.95 -0.12
CA PHE A 159 6.02 7.67 -0.32
C PHE A 159 5.22 6.51 0.30
N ASP A 160 5.68 5.28 0.03
CA ASP A 160 5.11 4.04 0.56
C ASP A 160 4.90 4.12 2.09
N GLY A 161 3.69 3.75 2.52
CA GLY A 161 3.29 3.80 3.93
C GLY A 161 4.15 2.93 4.84
N GLY A 162 4.70 1.84 4.32
CA GLY A 162 5.59 0.96 5.07
C GLY A 162 6.95 1.58 5.43
N VAL A 163 7.20 2.84 5.09
CA VAL A 163 8.35 3.62 5.57
C VAL A 163 8.11 4.13 6.99
N SER A 164 6.94 4.70 7.25
CA SER A 164 6.60 5.33 8.54
C SER A 164 5.77 4.41 9.45
N ASP A 165 4.84 3.64 8.88
CA ASP A 165 3.97 2.73 9.64
C ASP A 165 3.79 1.39 8.90
N PRO A 166 4.77 0.49 9.02
CA PRO A 166 4.79 -0.77 8.26
C PRO A 166 3.75 -1.79 8.71
N ILE A 167 3.27 -1.71 9.96
CA ILE A 167 2.28 -2.62 10.55
C ILE A 167 1.34 -1.79 11.44
N PRO A 168 0.34 -1.10 10.87
CA PRO A 168 -0.45 -0.06 11.55
C PRO A 168 -1.52 -0.61 12.49
N VAL A 169 -1.17 -1.57 13.36
CA VAL A 169 -2.09 -2.14 14.36
C VAL A 169 -2.45 -1.11 15.41
N GLU A 170 -1.48 -0.32 15.90
CA GLU A 170 -1.74 0.73 16.88
C GLU A 170 -2.74 1.76 16.35
N LYS A 171 -2.64 2.11 15.06
CA LYS A 171 -3.61 3.01 14.40
C LYS A 171 -5.01 2.39 14.37
N ALA A 172 -5.13 1.12 14.02
CA ALA A 172 -6.42 0.44 13.99
C ALA A 172 -7.06 0.40 15.39
N LEU A 173 -6.28 0.11 16.43
CA LEU A 173 -6.75 0.13 17.83
C LEU A 173 -7.16 1.55 18.26
N ALA A 174 -6.35 2.56 17.95
CA ALA A 174 -6.64 3.97 18.26
C ALA A 174 -7.90 4.49 17.53
N ASP A 175 -8.21 3.94 16.36
CA ASP A 175 -9.44 4.23 15.60
C ASP A 175 -10.68 3.45 16.12
N GLY A 176 -10.52 2.64 17.18
CA GLY A 176 -11.62 1.96 17.88
C GLY A 176 -11.85 0.50 17.49
N CYS A 177 -10.86 -0.15 16.89
CA CYS A 177 -10.90 -1.61 16.72
C CYS A 177 -10.60 -2.31 18.04
N ASP A 178 -11.42 -3.30 18.42
CA ASP A 178 -11.21 -4.15 19.59
C ASP A 178 -10.43 -5.42 19.22
N HIS A 179 -10.56 -5.84 17.96
CA HIS A 179 -9.88 -6.99 17.37
C HIS A 179 -9.35 -6.62 16.00
N VAL A 180 -8.12 -7.02 15.69
CA VAL A 180 -7.47 -6.78 14.41
C VAL A 180 -7.01 -8.10 13.81
N PHE A 181 -7.52 -8.42 12.61
CA PHE A 181 -7.00 -9.50 11.79
C PHE A 181 -5.83 -8.96 10.97
N LEU A 182 -4.63 -9.50 11.20
CA LEU A 182 -3.40 -9.00 10.59
C LEU A 182 -2.91 -9.96 9.49
N ILE A 183 -2.80 -9.47 8.26
CA ILE A 183 -2.21 -10.19 7.13
C ILE A 183 -0.73 -9.80 7.04
N LEU A 184 0.14 -10.71 7.44
CA LEU A 184 1.60 -10.59 7.31
C LEU A 184 2.08 -11.33 6.07
N THR A 185 2.97 -10.71 5.29
CA THR A 185 3.60 -11.31 4.11
C THR A 185 5.04 -11.77 4.38
N LYS A 186 5.40 -11.85 5.64
CA LYS A 186 6.62 -12.44 6.19
C LYS A 186 6.24 -13.41 7.31
N PRO A 187 7.06 -14.44 7.61
CA PRO A 187 6.87 -15.28 8.79
C PRO A 187 6.78 -14.47 10.07
N ILE A 188 6.04 -14.99 11.06
CA ILE A 188 5.83 -14.27 12.34
C ILE A 188 7.14 -14.06 13.13
N ASP A 189 8.13 -14.91 12.94
CA ASP A 189 9.44 -14.85 13.54
C ASP A 189 10.45 -14.01 12.71
N PHE A 190 10.00 -13.38 11.63
CA PHE A 190 10.87 -12.55 10.82
C PHE A 190 11.32 -11.29 11.57
N VAL A 191 12.62 -11.16 11.77
CA VAL A 191 13.23 -9.94 12.31
C VAL A 191 13.80 -9.09 11.18
N LYS A 192 13.26 -7.89 11.00
CA LYS A 192 13.73 -6.93 10.00
C LYS A 192 15.09 -6.38 10.40
N LYS A 193 16.06 -6.47 9.49
CA LYS A 193 17.40 -5.89 9.65
C LYS A 193 17.43 -4.44 9.16
N PRO A 194 18.41 -3.62 9.60
CA PRO A 194 18.64 -2.29 9.04
C PRO A 194 18.71 -2.32 7.52
N GLU A 195 18.21 -1.24 6.90
CA GLU A 195 18.24 -1.12 5.43
C GLU A 195 19.68 -1.14 4.92
N MET A 196 19.93 -2.01 3.94
CA MET A 196 21.18 -2.03 3.18
C MET A 196 21.20 -0.85 2.18
N PHE A 197 22.36 -0.51 1.65
CA PHE A 197 22.51 0.56 0.64
C PHE A 197 22.13 1.97 1.12
N LYS A 198 22.37 2.26 2.40
CA LYS A 198 22.08 3.57 3.02
C LYS A 198 22.62 4.75 2.20
N SER A 199 23.85 4.66 1.69
CA SER A 199 24.47 5.71 0.86
C SER A 199 23.73 5.93 -0.46
N ALA A 200 23.19 4.88 -1.07
CA ALA A 200 22.47 4.98 -2.34
C ALA A 200 21.12 5.69 -2.15
N TYR A 201 20.28 5.24 -1.19
CA TYR A 201 18.99 5.89 -0.99
C TYR A 201 19.13 7.30 -0.41
N THR A 202 20.15 7.59 0.42
CA THR A 202 20.43 8.95 0.91
C THR A 202 20.70 9.92 -0.25
N LYS A 203 21.43 9.46 -1.27
CA LYS A 203 21.70 10.28 -2.46
C LYS A 203 20.44 10.54 -3.29
N VAL A 204 19.61 9.51 -3.50
CA VAL A 204 18.36 9.62 -4.28
C VAL A 204 17.34 10.49 -3.55
N LEU A 205 17.23 10.34 -2.23
CA LEU A 205 16.23 11.02 -1.38
C LEU A 205 16.77 12.31 -0.73
N LYS A 206 17.82 12.93 -1.28
CA LYS A 206 18.47 14.12 -0.67
C LYS A 206 17.51 15.26 -0.32
N ASN A 207 16.41 15.38 -1.08
CA ASN A 207 15.38 16.41 -0.87
C ASN A 207 14.33 16.00 0.21
N TYR A 208 14.40 14.77 0.75
CA TYR A 208 13.44 14.22 1.71
C TYR A 208 14.13 13.71 2.97
N PRO A 209 14.78 14.58 3.76
CA PRO A 209 15.56 14.17 4.93
C PRO A 209 14.73 13.46 6.00
N ALA A 210 13.45 13.81 6.13
CA ALA A 210 12.51 13.17 7.06
C ALA A 210 12.26 11.70 6.67
N VAL A 211 12.08 11.41 5.38
CA VAL A 211 11.94 10.04 4.85
C VAL A 211 13.21 9.23 5.09
N ILE A 212 14.40 9.82 4.88
CA ILE A 212 15.70 9.16 5.18
C ILE A 212 15.77 8.80 6.66
N LYS A 213 15.36 9.71 7.57
CA LYS A 213 15.33 9.44 9.01
C LYS A 213 14.45 8.24 9.34
N LYS A 214 13.24 8.18 8.77
CA LYS A 214 12.31 7.04 8.97
C LYS A 214 12.87 5.73 8.40
N LEU A 215 13.47 5.75 7.21
CA LEU A 215 14.11 4.55 6.64
C LEU A 215 15.23 4.00 7.53
N ASN A 216 16.00 4.87 8.18
CA ASN A 216 17.08 4.46 9.08
C ASN A 216 16.59 3.65 10.30
N ILE A 217 15.39 3.97 10.82
CA ILE A 217 14.79 3.32 12.00
C ILE A 217 13.66 2.36 11.64
N ARG A 218 13.34 2.19 10.35
CA ARG A 218 12.22 1.37 9.88
C ARG A 218 12.26 -0.06 10.41
N HIS A 219 13.44 -0.63 10.58
CA HIS A 219 13.62 -1.97 11.12
C HIS A 219 13.19 -2.05 12.58
N GLU A 220 13.47 -1.03 13.38
CA GLU A 220 13.04 -0.92 14.79
C GLU A 220 11.52 -0.80 14.84
N THR A 221 10.93 0.14 14.09
CA THR A 221 9.48 0.32 14.01
C THR A 221 8.76 -0.98 13.62
N TYR A 222 9.26 -1.67 12.56
CA TYR A 222 8.68 -2.94 12.13
C TYR A 222 8.71 -4.00 13.21
N ASN A 223 9.87 -4.17 13.88
CA ASN A 223 10.04 -5.22 14.89
C ASN A 223 9.22 -4.92 16.15
N LEU A 224 9.13 -3.65 16.56
CA LEU A 224 8.31 -3.24 17.71
C LEU A 224 6.82 -3.50 17.47
N SER A 225 6.30 -3.24 16.27
CA SER A 225 4.89 -3.45 15.93
C SER A 225 4.43 -4.92 16.00
N LEU A 226 5.35 -5.89 16.13
CA LEU A 226 5.06 -7.32 16.28
C LEU A 226 5.13 -7.82 17.73
N ILE A 227 5.51 -6.97 18.68
CA ILE A 227 5.73 -7.37 20.08
C ILE A 227 4.45 -7.19 20.94
N HIS A 228 3.43 -6.59 20.41
CA HIS A 228 2.18 -6.25 21.14
C HIS A 228 1.09 -7.27 20.98
#